data_de59a8e2bce36c86b2199734b2f745b2
#
_entry.id   de59a8e2bce36c86b2199734b2f745b2
#
_cell.length_a   1.000
_cell.length_b   1.000
_cell.length_c   1.000
_cell.angle_alpha   90.00
_cell.angle_beta   90.00
_cell.angle_gamma   90.00
#
_symmetry.space_group_name_H-M   'P 1'
#
loop_
_entity.id
_entity.type
_entity.pdbx_description
1 polymer ?
#
loop_
_entity_poly.entity_id
_entity_poly.type
_entity_poly.pdbx_seq_one_letter_code
_entity_poly.pdbx_strand_id
1 'polypeptide(L)'
;MRAIFVDHGLLRQGEADEVRNNFHRLGIAIDTIDASPRFLSALAGIDDPERKRAIIGNLFIDVFWDAVGDADLLAQGTLYPDVIESASNARTKASKIKTHHNRVDRILELQAEGKVLEPLAELFKDEVRALGTSLGIPHDIVHRHPFPGPGLAVRCPGEVREDKLRVIRECDTIFIGRLKDHGWYDKVWQAYAALVPVRTVGVKGDERSYEWAVSLRAVVSQDAMTADWVELPYPILRETSHRILNEVKGVNRVLYDVSTKPPASIEWE
;
A
#
# COMPACT_ATOMS: atom_id res chain seq x y z
N MET A 1 -17.33 10.87 16.96
CA MET A 1 -16.69 10.01 15.94
C MET A 1 -15.41 9.44 16.52
N ARG A 2 -15.16 8.15 16.38
CA ARG A 2 -13.92 7.50 16.79
C ARG A 2 -13.15 7.09 15.54
N ALA A 3 -11.92 7.55 15.38
CA ALA A 3 -11.05 7.17 14.27
C ALA A 3 -10.10 6.07 14.76
N ILE A 4 -9.96 4.99 14.00
CA ILE A 4 -9.13 3.84 14.33
C ILE A 4 -8.13 3.62 13.19
N PHE A 5 -6.86 3.46 13.54
CA PHE A 5 -5.79 3.10 12.63
C PHE A 5 -5.19 1.75 13.06
N VAL A 6 -5.16 0.81 12.13
CA VAL A 6 -4.57 -0.51 12.36
C VAL A 6 -3.19 -0.56 11.73
N ASP A 7 -2.16 -0.70 12.55
CA ASP A 7 -0.82 -1.02 12.08
C ASP A 7 -0.70 -2.55 11.94
N HIS A 8 -0.68 -3.01 10.71
CA HIS A 8 -0.57 -4.44 10.37
C HIS A 8 0.89 -4.89 10.13
N GLY A 9 1.88 -4.05 10.41
CA GLY A 9 3.28 -4.38 10.23
C GLY A 9 3.77 -4.40 8.77
N LEU A 10 2.91 -4.05 7.81
CA LEU A 10 3.22 -4.02 6.38
C LEU A 10 3.26 -2.59 5.83
N LEU A 11 3.37 -1.61 6.71
CA LEU A 11 3.46 -0.19 6.38
C LEU A 11 4.87 0.18 5.91
N ARG A 12 4.96 1.32 5.21
CA ARG A 12 6.24 1.99 4.92
C ARG A 12 6.95 2.38 6.21
N GLN A 13 8.23 2.68 6.11
CA GLN A 13 8.99 3.17 7.26
C GLN A 13 8.42 4.50 7.77
N GLY A 14 8.10 4.55 9.07
CA GLY A 14 7.57 5.75 9.73
C GLY A 14 6.13 6.10 9.37
N GLU A 15 5.43 5.31 8.56
CA GLU A 15 4.07 5.63 8.09
C GLU A 15 3.06 5.70 9.23
N ALA A 16 3.15 4.83 10.23
CA ALA A 16 2.26 4.87 11.40
C ALA A 16 2.38 6.20 12.15
N ASP A 17 3.61 6.70 12.32
CA ASP A 17 3.86 8.00 12.95
C ASP A 17 3.37 9.15 12.08
N GLU A 18 3.59 9.07 10.76
CA GLU A 18 3.11 10.05 9.80
C GLU A 18 1.58 10.17 9.85
N VAL A 19 0.86 9.04 9.86
CA VAL A 19 -0.60 9.02 9.97
C VAL A 19 -1.05 9.69 11.28
N ARG A 20 -0.48 9.31 12.42
CA ARG A 20 -0.83 9.93 13.72
C ARG A 20 -0.60 11.43 13.71
N ASN A 21 0.54 11.88 13.19
CA ASN A 21 0.89 13.29 13.11
C ASN A 21 -0.07 14.07 12.19
N ASN A 22 -0.46 13.46 11.06
CA ASN A 22 -1.41 14.07 10.13
C ASN A 22 -2.80 14.24 10.76
N PHE A 23 -3.30 13.22 11.45
CA PHE A 23 -4.57 13.32 12.16
C PHE A 23 -4.52 14.37 13.29
N HIS A 24 -3.41 14.41 14.02
CA HIS A 24 -3.20 15.43 15.06
C HIS A 24 -3.19 16.86 14.46
N ARG A 25 -2.52 17.07 13.31
CA ARG A 25 -2.55 18.37 12.58
C ARG A 25 -3.96 18.79 12.18
N LEU A 26 -4.84 17.83 11.90
CA LEU A 26 -6.26 18.07 11.57
C LEU A 26 -7.15 18.20 12.82
N GLY A 27 -6.59 18.12 14.03
CA GLY A 27 -7.36 18.17 15.28
C GLY A 27 -8.21 16.91 15.54
N ILE A 28 -7.90 15.80 14.89
CA ILE A 28 -8.64 14.55 15.03
C ILE A 28 -7.83 13.57 15.89
N ALA A 29 -8.43 13.10 16.98
CA ALA A 29 -7.88 12.02 17.78
C ALA A 29 -8.03 10.69 17.04
N ILE A 30 -6.97 9.88 16.99
CA ILE A 30 -6.94 8.58 16.35
C ILE A 30 -6.40 7.51 17.31
N ASP A 31 -7.15 6.43 17.46
CA ASP A 31 -6.71 5.25 18.21
C ASP A 31 -5.85 4.37 17.29
N THR A 32 -4.64 4.07 17.72
CA THR A 32 -3.72 3.20 16.96
C THR A 32 -3.68 1.81 17.59
N ILE A 33 -3.88 0.78 16.77
CA ILE A 33 -3.83 -0.61 17.17
C ILE A 33 -2.61 -1.25 16.49
N ASP A 34 -1.64 -1.69 17.28
CA ASP A 34 -0.54 -2.51 16.76
C ASP A 34 -0.99 -3.97 16.66
N ALA A 35 -1.26 -4.39 15.43
CA ALA A 35 -1.61 -5.76 15.08
C ALA A 35 -0.48 -6.47 14.32
N SER A 36 0.69 -5.83 14.17
CA SER A 36 1.82 -6.35 13.38
C SER A 36 2.18 -7.80 13.71
N PRO A 37 2.27 -8.25 15.00
CA PRO A 37 2.61 -9.64 15.29
C PRO A 37 1.56 -10.63 14.77
N ARG A 38 0.27 -10.25 14.81
CA ARG A 38 -0.83 -11.09 14.32
C ARG A 38 -0.79 -11.29 12.81
N PHE A 39 -0.55 -10.20 12.06
CA PHE A 39 -0.44 -10.25 10.60
C PHE A 39 0.80 -10.99 10.14
N LEU A 40 1.97 -10.67 10.69
CA LEU A 40 3.23 -11.30 10.30
C LEU A 40 3.23 -12.80 10.60
N SER A 41 2.66 -13.21 11.74
CA SER A 41 2.50 -14.63 12.09
C SER A 41 1.58 -15.36 11.11
N ALA A 42 0.47 -14.76 10.69
CA ALA A 42 -0.46 -15.37 9.74
C ALA A 42 0.08 -15.45 8.32
N LEU A 43 1.05 -14.61 7.97
CA LEU A 43 1.70 -14.60 6.65
C LEU A 43 2.94 -15.50 6.57
N ALA A 44 3.36 -16.10 7.69
CA ALA A 44 4.52 -16.99 7.71
C ALA A 44 4.30 -18.21 6.80
N GLY A 45 5.25 -18.47 5.91
CA GLY A 45 5.18 -19.57 4.94
C GLY A 45 4.18 -19.36 3.79
N ILE A 46 3.59 -18.16 3.65
CA ILE A 46 2.65 -17.84 2.57
C ILE A 46 3.39 -17.09 1.46
N ASP A 47 3.45 -17.69 0.28
CA ASP A 47 4.09 -17.14 -0.91
C ASP A 47 3.11 -16.77 -2.03
N ASP A 48 1.91 -17.35 -2.03
CA ASP A 48 0.87 -17.07 -3.03
C ASP A 48 0.22 -15.68 -2.81
N PRO A 49 0.21 -14.79 -3.82
CA PRO A 49 -0.27 -13.42 -3.69
C PRO A 49 -1.75 -13.31 -3.30
N GLU A 50 -2.61 -14.17 -3.85
CA GLU A 50 -4.05 -14.13 -3.56
C GLU A 50 -4.33 -14.61 -2.13
N ARG A 51 -3.59 -15.60 -1.65
CA ARG A 51 -3.67 -16.03 -0.24
C ARG A 51 -3.19 -14.94 0.70
N LYS A 52 -2.10 -14.22 0.39
CA LYS A 52 -1.65 -13.07 1.18
C LYS A 52 -2.76 -12.01 1.29
N ARG A 53 -3.36 -11.63 0.15
CA ARG A 53 -4.45 -10.64 0.11
C ARG A 53 -5.65 -11.08 0.93
N ALA A 54 -6.05 -12.34 0.81
CA ALA A 54 -7.17 -12.89 1.55
C ALA A 54 -6.91 -12.90 3.07
N ILE A 55 -5.71 -13.33 3.50
CA ILE A 55 -5.31 -13.34 4.92
C ILE A 55 -5.31 -11.91 5.48
N ILE A 56 -4.67 -10.97 4.77
CA ILE A 56 -4.57 -9.58 5.21
C ILE A 56 -5.95 -8.94 5.30
N GLY A 57 -6.79 -9.11 4.27
CA GLY A 57 -8.14 -8.55 4.25
C GLY A 57 -9.01 -9.09 5.39
N ASN A 58 -9.01 -10.41 5.61
CA ASN A 58 -9.79 -11.02 6.67
C ASN A 58 -9.32 -10.58 8.07
N LEU A 59 -7.99 -10.61 8.30
CA LEU A 59 -7.44 -10.17 9.59
C LEU A 59 -7.68 -8.69 9.86
N PHE A 60 -7.64 -7.86 8.84
CA PHE A 60 -7.92 -6.43 9.00
C PHE A 60 -9.35 -6.21 9.50
N ILE A 61 -10.33 -6.92 8.89
CA ILE A 61 -11.72 -6.90 9.33
C ILE A 61 -11.84 -7.40 10.77
N ASP A 62 -11.14 -8.48 11.12
CA ASP A 62 -11.15 -9.06 12.47
C ASP A 62 -10.64 -8.06 13.52
N VAL A 63 -9.47 -7.50 13.29
CA VAL A 63 -8.84 -6.53 14.21
C VAL A 63 -9.69 -5.26 14.32
N PHE A 64 -10.25 -4.81 13.20
CA PHE A 64 -11.12 -3.64 13.20
C PHE A 64 -12.39 -3.85 14.05
N TRP A 65 -13.09 -4.98 13.87
CA TRP A 65 -14.29 -5.29 14.67
C TRP A 65 -14.00 -5.54 16.14
N ASP A 66 -12.87 -6.18 16.45
CA ASP A 66 -12.43 -6.37 17.84
C ASP A 66 -12.24 -5.00 18.54
N ALA A 67 -11.86 -3.96 17.78
CA ALA A 67 -11.58 -2.63 18.30
C ALA A 67 -12.79 -1.69 18.35
N VAL A 68 -13.70 -1.82 17.39
CA VAL A 68 -14.86 -0.93 17.26
C VAL A 68 -15.88 -1.14 18.37
N GLY A 69 -16.08 -2.38 18.83
CA GLY A 69 -17.10 -2.72 19.82
C GLY A 69 -18.52 -2.44 19.30
N ASP A 70 -19.38 -1.91 20.16
CA ASP A 70 -20.78 -1.59 19.86
C ASP A 70 -20.90 -0.18 19.22
N ALA A 71 -20.43 -0.01 18.00
CA ALA A 71 -20.61 1.25 17.27
C ALA A 71 -21.99 1.28 16.57
N ASP A 72 -22.69 2.41 16.69
CA ASP A 72 -24.01 2.61 16.07
C ASP A 72 -23.91 2.77 14.54
N LEU A 73 -22.83 3.40 14.06
CA LEU A 73 -22.62 3.73 12.65
C LEU A 73 -21.15 3.49 12.26
N LEU A 74 -20.94 2.94 11.07
CA LEU A 74 -19.64 2.80 10.43
C LEU A 74 -19.49 3.82 9.30
N ALA A 75 -18.45 4.64 9.32
CA ALA A 75 -18.10 5.51 8.20
C ALA A 75 -17.01 4.87 7.34
N GLN A 76 -17.24 4.75 6.04
CA GLN A 76 -16.30 4.21 5.05
C GLN A 76 -15.97 5.25 3.99
N GLY A 77 -14.71 5.28 3.55
CA GLY A 77 -14.23 6.15 2.47
C GLY A 77 -14.34 5.51 1.09
N THR A 78 -15.38 4.71 0.85
CA THR A 78 -15.69 4.10 -0.46
C THR A 78 -15.82 5.17 -1.52
N LEU A 79 -15.20 4.97 -2.69
CA LEU A 79 -15.29 5.86 -3.83
C LEU A 79 -16.16 5.24 -4.94
N TYR A 80 -16.64 6.07 -5.89
CA TYR A 80 -17.46 5.61 -6.99
C TYR A 80 -16.84 4.45 -7.81
N PRO A 81 -15.55 4.44 -8.17
CA PRO A 81 -14.92 3.30 -8.82
C PRO A 81 -15.00 2.00 -8.01
N ASP A 82 -14.88 2.08 -6.67
CA ASP A 82 -14.95 0.91 -5.78
C ASP A 82 -16.36 0.29 -5.82
N VAL A 83 -17.38 1.15 -5.89
CA VAL A 83 -18.79 0.72 -6.01
C VAL A 83 -19.02 -0.04 -7.31
N ILE A 84 -18.51 0.47 -8.45
CA ILE A 84 -18.63 -0.17 -9.76
C ILE A 84 -17.89 -1.51 -9.78
N GLU A 85 -16.67 -1.58 -9.25
CA GLU A 85 -15.89 -2.80 -9.20
C GLU A 85 -16.57 -3.87 -8.34
N SER A 86 -17.13 -3.49 -7.19
CA SER A 86 -17.87 -4.38 -6.31
C SER A 86 -19.11 -4.93 -7.00
N ALA A 87 -19.86 -4.09 -7.73
CA ALA A 87 -21.05 -4.51 -8.48
C ALA A 87 -20.72 -5.46 -9.64
N SER A 88 -19.59 -5.27 -10.33
CA SER A 88 -19.12 -6.14 -11.40
C SER A 88 -18.65 -7.50 -10.88
N ASN A 89 -17.96 -7.50 -9.74
CA ASN A 89 -17.46 -8.70 -9.08
C ASN A 89 -18.60 -9.56 -8.50
N ALA A 90 -19.67 -8.95 -8.01
CA ALA A 90 -20.86 -9.67 -7.53
C ALA A 90 -21.55 -10.48 -8.64
N ARG A 91 -21.49 -10.02 -9.89
CA ARG A 91 -22.04 -10.73 -11.06
C ARG A 91 -21.16 -11.92 -11.50
N THR A 92 -19.85 -11.88 -11.25
CA THR A 92 -18.88 -12.90 -11.70
C THR A 92 -18.58 -13.96 -10.63
N LYS A 93 -18.76 -13.69 -9.35
CA LYS A 93 -18.40 -14.57 -8.22
C LYS A 93 -19.54 -15.43 -7.68
N ALA A 94 -20.68 -15.50 -8.34
CA ALA A 94 -21.81 -16.36 -7.91
C ALA A 94 -21.49 -17.87 -7.89
N SER A 95 -20.30 -18.33 -8.26
CA SER A 95 -19.99 -19.74 -8.38
C SER A 95 -18.77 -20.29 -7.62
N LYS A 96 -17.96 -19.49 -6.92
CA LYS A 96 -16.82 -20.04 -6.14
C LYS A 96 -16.47 -19.16 -4.95
N ILE A 97 -16.59 -19.70 -3.79
CA ILE A 97 -15.90 -19.55 -2.51
C ILE A 97 -16.91 -19.47 -1.36
N LYS A 98 -17.30 -20.67 -0.87
CA LYS A 98 -17.94 -20.86 0.43
C LYS A 98 -16.89 -21.10 1.48
N THR A 99 -16.27 -20.12 2.09
CA THR A 99 -15.48 -20.41 3.31
C THR A 99 -15.22 -19.25 4.29
N HIS A 100 -15.56 -17.98 4.03
CA HIS A 100 -15.34 -16.90 5.01
C HIS A 100 -16.49 -15.89 5.07
N HIS A 101 -17.71 -16.38 5.22
CA HIS A 101 -18.94 -15.60 5.07
C HIS A 101 -19.29 -14.67 6.25
N ASN A 102 -18.84 -14.93 7.47
CA ASN A 102 -19.42 -14.29 8.66
C ASN A 102 -19.12 -12.79 8.85
N ARG A 103 -18.16 -12.21 8.12
CA ARG A 103 -17.70 -10.82 8.39
C ARG A 103 -17.90 -9.86 7.23
N VAL A 104 -17.78 -10.31 5.98
CA VAL A 104 -18.30 -9.58 4.81
C VAL A 104 -19.81 -9.46 4.95
N ASP A 105 -20.47 -10.52 5.44
CA ASP A 105 -21.88 -10.54 5.77
C ASP A 105 -22.23 -9.49 6.83
N ARG A 106 -21.36 -9.21 7.81
CA ARG A 106 -21.60 -8.18 8.83
C ARG A 106 -21.61 -6.76 8.27
N ILE A 107 -20.74 -6.44 7.31
CA ILE A 107 -20.79 -5.13 6.62
C ILE A 107 -22.07 -5.03 5.79
N LEU A 108 -22.45 -6.09 5.07
CA LEU A 108 -23.67 -6.15 4.30
C LEU A 108 -24.92 -6.05 5.19
N GLU A 109 -24.91 -6.68 6.37
CA GLU A 109 -25.95 -6.53 7.38
C GLU A 109 -26.07 -5.07 7.85
N LEU A 110 -24.94 -4.43 8.20
CA LEU A 110 -24.91 -3.03 8.61
C LEU A 110 -25.39 -2.09 7.49
N GLN A 111 -25.04 -2.38 6.23
CA GLN A 111 -25.55 -1.64 5.08
C GLN A 111 -27.07 -1.82 4.95
N ALA A 112 -27.59 -3.04 5.08
CA ALA A 112 -29.01 -3.33 5.05
C ALA A 112 -29.77 -2.68 6.21
N GLU A 113 -29.13 -2.53 7.37
CA GLU A 113 -29.67 -1.83 8.55
C GLU A 113 -29.52 -0.28 8.44
N GLY A 114 -28.91 0.25 7.36
CA GLY A 114 -28.65 1.68 7.20
C GLY A 114 -27.59 2.23 8.17
N LYS A 115 -26.72 1.36 8.67
CA LYS A 115 -25.66 1.70 9.64
C LYS A 115 -24.29 1.97 9.02
N VAL A 116 -24.18 1.99 7.69
CA VAL A 116 -22.95 2.36 6.97
C VAL A 116 -23.14 3.70 6.30
N LEU A 117 -22.21 4.61 6.55
CA LEU A 117 -22.16 5.92 5.90
C LEU A 117 -20.99 5.92 4.91
N GLU A 118 -21.32 6.17 3.64
CA GLU A 118 -20.33 6.24 2.54
C GLU A 118 -20.42 7.62 1.86
N PRO A 119 -19.95 8.67 2.52
CA PRO A 119 -20.16 10.06 2.06
C PRO A 119 -19.44 10.39 0.75
N LEU A 120 -18.53 9.55 0.29
CA LEU A 120 -17.72 9.74 -0.92
C LEU A 120 -18.08 8.77 -2.05
N ALA A 121 -19.10 7.93 -1.87
CA ALA A 121 -19.45 6.84 -2.80
C ALA A 121 -19.86 7.30 -4.22
N GLU A 122 -20.24 8.57 -4.37
CA GLU A 122 -20.62 9.17 -5.67
C GLU A 122 -19.47 9.99 -6.30
N LEU A 123 -18.29 10.06 -5.65
CA LEU A 123 -17.18 10.89 -6.08
C LEU A 123 -16.05 10.06 -6.68
N PHE A 124 -15.42 10.61 -7.72
CA PHE A 124 -14.14 10.13 -8.22
C PHE A 124 -12.98 10.65 -7.37
N LYS A 125 -11.81 10.03 -7.51
CA LYS A 125 -10.64 10.32 -6.69
C LYS A 125 -10.13 11.77 -6.83
N ASP A 126 -10.20 12.33 -8.02
CA ASP A 126 -9.85 13.72 -8.29
C ASP A 126 -10.83 14.70 -7.65
N GLU A 127 -12.13 14.39 -7.67
CA GLU A 127 -13.17 15.17 -6.98
C GLU A 127 -12.99 15.13 -5.45
N VAL A 128 -12.64 13.96 -4.89
CA VAL A 128 -12.33 13.84 -3.45
C VAL A 128 -11.09 14.65 -3.09
N ARG A 129 -10.06 14.70 -3.96
CA ARG A 129 -8.89 15.55 -3.75
C ARG A 129 -9.25 17.05 -3.80
N ALA A 130 -10.08 17.45 -4.75
CA ALA A 130 -10.57 18.82 -4.85
C ALA A 130 -11.39 19.20 -3.60
N LEU A 131 -12.27 18.31 -3.13
CA LEU A 131 -13.02 18.49 -1.90
C LEU A 131 -12.08 18.62 -0.69
N GLY A 132 -11.10 17.72 -0.55
CA GLY A 132 -10.11 17.79 0.53
C GLY A 132 -9.36 19.12 0.56
N THR A 133 -8.95 19.60 -0.62
CA THR A 133 -8.30 20.92 -0.75
C THR A 133 -9.23 22.06 -0.33
N SER A 134 -10.50 22.01 -0.73
CA SER A 134 -11.52 23.03 -0.35
C SER A 134 -11.81 23.04 1.15
N LEU A 135 -11.66 21.89 1.81
CA LEU A 135 -11.79 21.76 3.27
C LEU A 135 -10.52 22.17 4.03
N GLY A 136 -9.48 22.62 3.33
CA GLY A 136 -8.22 23.08 3.94
C GLY A 136 -7.31 21.92 4.40
N ILE A 137 -7.51 20.72 3.91
CA ILE A 137 -6.59 19.59 4.19
C ILE A 137 -5.26 19.88 3.52
N PRO A 138 -4.12 19.74 4.22
CA PRO A 138 -2.80 20.03 3.67
C PRO A 138 -2.49 19.23 2.39
N HIS A 139 -1.77 19.87 1.46
CA HIS A 139 -1.42 19.30 0.14
C HIS A 139 -0.72 17.94 0.24
N ASP A 140 0.21 17.79 1.17
CA ASP A 140 0.96 16.56 1.41
C ASP A 140 0.08 15.37 1.82
N ILE A 141 -1.08 15.64 2.43
CA ILE A 141 -2.08 14.62 2.77
C ILE A 141 -2.95 14.30 1.56
N VAL A 142 -3.50 15.33 0.89
CA VAL A 142 -4.41 15.18 -0.25
C VAL A 142 -3.75 14.51 -1.45
N HIS A 143 -2.48 14.86 -1.73
CA HIS A 143 -1.73 14.38 -2.90
C HIS A 143 -0.76 13.24 -2.60
N ARG A 144 -0.92 12.59 -1.45
CA ARG A 144 -0.14 11.39 -1.13
C ARG A 144 -0.32 10.31 -2.20
N HIS A 145 0.79 9.65 -2.56
CA HIS A 145 0.75 8.51 -3.48
C HIS A 145 -0.18 7.41 -2.93
N PRO A 146 -0.91 6.71 -3.79
CA PRO A 146 -1.68 5.55 -3.37
C PRO A 146 -0.79 4.52 -2.65
N PHE A 147 -1.34 3.90 -1.63
CA PHE A 147 -0.71 2.78 -0.94
C PHE A 147 -1.71 1.64 -0.87
N PRO A 148 -1.35 0.42 -1.30
CA PRO A 148 -2.30 -0.68 -1.40
C PRO A 148 -2.73 -1.18 -0.02
N GLY A 149 -3.96 -1.68 0.09
CA GLY A 149 -4.47 -2.25 1.35
C GLY A 149 -3.59 -3.36 1.94
N PRO A 150 -3.04 -4.29 1.12
CA PRO A 150 -2.08 -5.30 1.61
C PRO A 150 -0.71 -4.73 2.00
N GLY A 151 -0.47 -3.46 1.81
CA GLY A 151 0.78 -2.81 2.15
C GLY A 151 1.98 -3.36 1.38
N LEU A 152 3.12 -3.47 2.08
CA LEU A 152 4.36 -3.97 1.50
C LEU A 152 4.33 -5.47 1.15
N ALA A 153 3.29 -6.22 1.55
CA ALA A 153 3.18 -7.64 1.21
C ALA A 153 3.15 -7.86 -0.30
N VAL A 154 2.48 -6.98 -1.07
CA VAL A 154 2.42 -7.06 -2.55
C VAL A 154 3.65 -6.49 -3.25
N ARG A 155 4.62 -5.98 -2.48
CA ARG A 155 5.95 -5.54 -2.94
C ARG A 155 7.06 -6.47 -2.47
N CYS A 156 6.67 -7.57 -1.81
CA CYS A 156 7.54 -8.62 -1.29
C CYS A 156 7.16 -9.96 -1.90
N PRO A 157 7.50 -10.23 -3.19
CA PRO A 157 7.19 -11.49 -3.84
C PRO A 157 7.74 -12.69 -3.06
N GLY A 158 6.90 -13.75 -2.99
CA GLY A 158 7.14 -14.90 -2.12
C GLY A 158 6.81 -14.61 -0.66
N GLU A 159 7.33 -15.40 0.27
CA GLU A 159 7.07 -15.27 1.70
C GLU A 159 7.44 -13.89 2.25
N VAL A 160 6.53 -13.29 3.02
CA VAL A 160 6.74 -12.04 3.74
C VAL A 160 7.54 -12.31 5.01
N ARG A 161 8.71 -11.64 5.13
CA ARG A 161 9.59 -11.77 6.30
C ARG A 161 10.16 -10.42 6.68
N GLU A 162 10.45 -10.23 7.96
CA GLU A 162 10.94 -8.96 8.49
C GLU A 162 12.26 -8.49 7.84
N ASP A 163 13.19 -9.42 7.53
CA ASP A 163 14.43 -9.07 6.84
C ASP A 163 14.19 -8.52 5.42
N LYS A 164 13.18 -9.03 4.71
CA LYS A 164 12.77 -8.53 3.40
C LYS A 164 12.01 -7.20 3.51
N LEU A 165 11.08 -7.10 4.47
CA LEU A 165 10.32 -5.86 4.72
C LEU A 165 11.25 -4.70 5.08
N ARG A 166 12.27 -4.94 5.92
CA ARG A 166 13.30 -3.95 6.24
C ARG A 166 13.97 -3.42 4.98
N VAL A 167 14.43 -4.32 4.11
CA VAL A 167 15.09 -3.94 2.85
C VAL A 167 14.15 -3.09 1.97
N ILE A 168 12.89 -3.51 1.82
CA ILE A 168 11.93 -2.76 1.01
C ILE A 168 11.69 -1.38 1.62
N ARG A 169 11.48 -1.27 2.93
CA ARG A 169 11.27 0.00 3.64
C ARG A 169 12.43 0.97 3.45
N GLU A 170 13.65 0.49 3.65
CA GLU A 170 14.87 1.31 3.49
C GLU A 170 15.01 1.79 2.03
N CYS A 171 14.85 0.90 1.05
CA CYS A 171 14.91 1.25 -0.37
C CYS A 171 13.81 2.23 -0.79
N ASP A 172 12.57 1.99 -0.34
CA ASP A 172 11.40 2.85 -0.63
C ASP A 172 11.62 4.25 -0.05
N THR A 173 12.12 4.35 1.18
CA THR A 173 12.44 5.63 1.83
C THR A 173 13.47 6.43 1.04
N ILE A 174 14.53 5.78 0.57
CA ILE A 174 15.56 6.44 -0.26
C ILE A 174 14.95 6.91 -1.58
N PHE A 175 14.18 6.05 -2.26
CA PHE A 175 13.61 6.38 -3.57
C PHE A 175 12.60 7.53 -3.49
N ILE A 176 11.64 7.43 -2.57
CA ILE A 176 10.64 8.48 -2.36
C ILE A 176 11.30 9.79 -1.93
N GLY A 177 12.33 9.72 -1.07
CA GLY A 177 13.12 10.89 -0.67
C GLY A 177 13.77 11.58 -1.88
N ARG A 178 14.40 10.81 -2.79
CA ARG A 178 15.01 11.39 -4.01
C ARG A 178 13.98 12.03 -4.95
N LEU A 179 12.80 11.42 -5.08
CA LEU A 179 11.72 12.02 -5.87
C LEU A 179 11.27 13.36 -5.28
N LYS A 180 11.16 13.45 -3.95
CA LYS A 180 10.80 14.70 -3.25
C LYS A 180 11.87 15.77 -3.42
N ASP A 181 13.14 15.42 -3.19
CA ASP A 181 14.27 16.36 -3.27
C ASP A 181 14.46 16.96 -4.67
N HIS A 182 14.13 16.20 -5.70
CA HIS A 182 14.21 16.64 -7.09
C HIS A 182 12.88 17.21 -7.66
N GLY A 183 11.84 17.35 -6.84
CA GLY A 183 10.53 17.87 -7.26
C GLY A 183 9.80 16.98 -8.27
N TRP A 184 10.00 15.65 -8.17
CA TRP A 184 9.34 14.65 -9.02
C TRP A 184 8.22 13.90 -8.33
N TYR A 185 8.09 14.00 -7.01
CA TYR A 185 7.07 13.29 -6.25
C TYR A 185 5.65 13.57 -6.78
N ASP A 186 5.30 14.84 -6.97
CA ASP A 186 3.97 15.25 -7.43
C ASP A 186 3.73 15.03 -8.94
N LYS A 187 4.79 14.73 -9.70
CA LYS A 187 4.70 14.39 -11.13
C LYS A 187 4.43 12.93 -11.40
N VAL A 188 4.52 12.10 -10.37
CA VAL A 188 4.37 10.65 -10.43
C VAL A 188 3.07 10.29 -9.71
N TRP A 189 2.23 9.44 -10.33
CA TRP A 189 1.00 9.00 -9.70
C TRP A 189 1.26 8.05 -8.52
N GLN A 190 2.23 7.13 -8.70
CA GLN A 190 2.71 6.21 -7.68
C GLN A 190 4.17 5.84 -7.93
N ALA A 191 4.96 5.80 -6.87
CA ALA A 191 6.33 5.28 -6.90
C ALA A 191 6.61 4.45 -5.67
N TYR A 192 7.44 3.40 -5.84
CA TYR A 192 7.82 2.49 -4.76
C TYR A 192 9.03 1.64 -5.12
N ALA A 193 9.59 0.98 -4.10
CA ALA A 193 10.56 -0.10 -4.25
C ALA A 193 9.91 -1.46 -3.96
N ALA A 194 10.21 -2.47 -4.78
CA ALA A 194 9.81 -3.86 -4.59
C ALA A 194 11.04 -4.77 -4.50
N LEU A 195 10.94 -5.85 -3.73
CA LEU A 195 11.97 -6.87 -3.68
C LEU A 195 11.84 -7.76 -4.92
N VAL A 196 12.96 -7.98 -5.64
CA VAL A 196 13.01 -9.02 -6.65
C VAL A 196 13.40 -10.32 -5.95
N PRO A 197 12.60 -11.42 -6.07
CA PRO A 197 12.79 -12.64 -5.28
C PRO A 197 13.96 -13.49 -5.78
N VAL A 198 15.08 -12.85 -6.07
CA VAL A 198 16.30 -13.49 -6.56
C VAL A 198 17.51 -12.88 -5.84
N ARG A 199 18.46 -13.74 -5.50
CA ARG A 199 19.76 -13.31 -5.04
C ARG A 199 20.75 -13.25 -6.19
N THR A 200 21.50 -12.18 -6.25
CA THR A 200 22.45 -11.91 -7.31
C THR A 200 23.88 -11.86 -6.75
N VAL A 201 24.85 -12.17 -7.62
CA VAL A 201 26.26 -12.05 -7.27
C VAL A 201 26.63 -10.57 -7.27
N GLY A 202 27.32 -10.15 -6.20
CA GLY A 202 27.97 -8.85 -6.09
C GLY A 202 29.40 -9.00 -5.62
N VAL A 203 30.13 -7.90 -5.60
CA VAL A 203 31.48 -7.81 -5.07
C VAL A 203 31.49 -6.69 -4.02
N LYS A 204 31.91 -7.01 -2.80
CA LYS A 204 32.14 -6.05 -1.71
C LYS A 204 33.56 -6.20 -1.22
N GLY A 205 34.42 -5.20 -1.51
CA GLY A 205 35.84 -5.36 -1.34
C GLY A 205 36.35 -6.46 -2.26
N ASP A 206 37.12 -7.43 -1.71
CA ASP A 206 37.70 -8.57 -2.43
C ASP A 206 36.80 -9.84 -2.36
N GLU A 207 35.61 -9.77 -1.72
CA GLU A 207 34.75 -10.92 -1.50
C GLU A 207 33.50 -10.89 -2.38
N ARG A 208 33.04 -12.08 -2.79
CA ARG A 208 31.75 -12.26 -3.45
C ARG A 208 30.62 -12.19 -2.43
N SER A 209 29.58 -11.44 -2.75
CA SER A 209 28.34 -11.39 -1.98
C SER A 209 27.18 -11.99 -2.77
N TYR A 210 26.17 -12.55 -2.06
CA TYR A 210 24.90 -12.99 -2.61
C TYR A 210 23.78 -12.23 -1.89
N GLU A 211 23.28 -11.20 -2.53
CA GLU A 211 22.31 -10.30 -1.92
C GLU A 211 21.10 -10.10 -2.84
N TRP A 212 20.07 -9.45 -2.33
CA TRP A 212 18.83 -9.21 -3.06
C TRP A 212 19.03 -8.20 -4.19
N ALA A 213 18.26 -8.39 -5.25
CA ALA A 213 17.95 -7.32 -6.20
C ALA A 213 16.68 -6.61 -5.74
N VAL A 214 16.59 -5.31 -6.01
CA VAL A 214 15.39 -4.49 -5.81
C VAL A 214 15.01 -3.82 -7.11
N SER A 215 13.71 -3.67 -7.34
CA SER A 215 13.15 -2.93 -8.46
C SER A 215 12.53 -1.64 -7.98
N LEU A 216 12.86 -0.55 -8.64
CA LEU A 216 12.19 0.74 -8.49
C LEU A 216 11.11 0.83 -9.55
N ARG A 217 9.92 1.25 -9.17
CA ARG A 217 8.81 1.46 -10.07
C ARG A 217 8.21 2.85 -9.84
N ALA A 218 8.04 3.59 -10.91
CA ALA A 218 7.32 4.86 -10.91
C ALA A 218 6.38 4.88 -12.12
N VAL A 219 5.11 5.21 -11.90
CA VAL A 219 4.08 5.19 -12.94
C VAL A 219 3.26 6.48 -12.93
N VAL A 220 2.74 6.82 -14.10
CA VAL A 220 1.66 7.79 -14.29
C VAL A 220 0.39 7.05 -14.66
N SER A 221 -0.72 7.50 -14.12
CA SER A 221 -2.06 6.96 -14.39
C SER A 221 -3.11 8.03 -14.10
N GLN A 222 -4.28 7.91 -14.71
CA GLN A 222 -5.45 8.74 -14.38
C GLN A 222 -6.41 8.02 -13.47
N ASP A 223 -6.70 6.78 -13.78
CA ASP A 223 -7.79 5.99 -13.18
C ASP A 223 -7.35 4.64 -12.58
N ALA A 224 -6.04 4.37 -12.59
CA ALA A 224 -5.43 3.09 -12.22
C ALA A 224 -5.81 1.90 -13.14
N MET A 225 -6.66 2.08 -14.14
CA MET A 225 -7.01 1.03 -15.12
C MET A 225 -5.86 0.82 -16.12
N THR A 226 -5.30 1.93 -16.59
CA THR A 226 -4.10 1.94 -17.42
C THR A 226 -2.99 2.73 -16.72
N ALA A 227 -1.75 2.35 -16.95
CA ALA A 227 -0.60 3.06 -16.41
C ALA A 227 0.60 2.93 -17.34
N ASP A 228 1.37 3.99 -17.41
CA ASP A 228 2.66 3.99 -18.10
C ASP A 228 3.78 4.24 -17.08
N TRP A 229 4.98 3.72 -17.37
CA TRP A 229 6.14 3.99 -16.54
C TRP A 229 6.64 5.42 -16.75
N VAL A 230 7.30 5.98 -15.74
CA VAL A 230 7.81 7.35 -15.79
C VAL A 230 9.26 7.34 -16.26
N GLU A 231 9.58 8.12 -17.28
CA GLU A 231 10.96 8.37 -17.71
C GLU A 231 11.65 9.30 -16.70
N LEU A 232 12.10 8.74 -15.58
CA LEU A 232 12.82 9.52 -14.58
C LEU A 232 14.17 9.98 -15.14
N PRO A 233 14.60 11.21 -14.82
CA PRO A 233 15.95 11.69 -15.15
C PRO A 233 17.04 10.75 -14.61
N TYR A 234 18.02 10.43 -15.46
CA TYR A 234 19.14 9.57 -15.07
C TYR A 234 19.86 9.98 -13.76
N PRO A 235 20.03 11.27 -13.44
CA PRO A 235 20.62 11.67 -12.15
C PRO A 235 19.83 11.12 -10.96
N ILE A 236 18.49 11.16 -10.98
CA ILE A 236 17.62 10.64 -9.92
C ILE A 236 17.84 9.13 -9.76
N LEU A 237 17.81 8.38 -10.87
CA LEU A 237 18.03 6.93 -10.86
C LEU A 237 19.44 6.59 -10.35
N ARG A 238 20.44 7.33 -10.80
CA ARG A 238 21.84 7.14 -10.38
C ARG A 238 22.03 7.39 -8.89
N GLU A 239 21.53 8.51 -8.38
CA GLU A 239 21.62 8.85 -6.96
C GLU A 239 20.87 7.86 -6.08
N THR A 240 19.64 7.48 -6.49
CA THR A 240 18.84 6.48 -5.78
C THR A 240 19.57 5.14 -5.72
N SER A 241 20.05 4.65 -6.86
CA SER A 241 20.79 3.39 -6.93
C SER A 241 22.08 3.43 -6.08
N HIS A 242 22.85 4.51 -6.19
CA HIS A 242 24.08 4.69 -5.42
C HIS A 242 23.80 4.66 -3.91
N ARG A 243 22.78 5.37 -3.44
CA ARG A 243 22.39 5.38 -2.03
C ARG A 243 21.91 4.02 -1.56
N ILE A 244 21.02 3.35 -2.31
CA ILE A 244 20.54 2.02 -1.96
C ILE A 244 21.70 1.04 -1.80
N LEU A 245 22.62 0.99 -2.77
CA LEU A 245 23.73 0.05 -2.75
C LEU A 245 24.75 0.31 -1.63
N ASN A 246 24.87 1.54 -1.14
CA ASN A 246 25.80 1.90 -0.06
C ASN A 246 25.15 1.87 1.33
N GLU A 247 23.86 2.22 1.44
CA GLU A 247 23.17 2.42 2.72
C GLU A 247 22.35 1.19 3.14
N VAL A 248 21.79 0.43 2.19
CA VAL A 248 20.90 -0.69 2.49
C VAL A 248 21.66 -2.01 2.49
N LYS A 249 21.76 -2.64 3.67
CA LYS A 249 22.41 -3.94 3.80
C LYS A 249 21.54 -5.05 3.20
N GLY A 250 22.17 -5.92 2.42
CA GLY A 250 21.51 -7.08 1.82
C GLY A 250 21.00 -6.84 0.39
N VAL A 251 21.39 -5.70 -0.23
CA VAL A 251 21.10 -5.36 -1.63
C VAL A 251 22.40 -5.12 -2.38
N ASN A 252 22.52 -5.73 -3.56
CA ASN A 252 23.65 -5.50 -4.45
C ASN A 252 23.27 -5.17 -5.89
N ARG A 253 21.94 -5.04 -6.16
CA ARG A 253 21.44 -4.71 -7.51
C ARG A 253 20.16 -3.91 -7.44
N VAL A 254 20.09 -2.84 -8.24
CA VAL A 254 18.91 -1.99 -8.42
C VAL A 254 18.49 -2.07 -9.87
N LEU A 255 17.21 -2.30 -10.10
CA LEU A 255 16.53 -2.33 -11.39
C LEU A 255 15.53 -1.18 -11.48
N TYR A 256 15.14 -0.79 -12.69
CA TYR A 256 14.03 0.11 -12.93
C TYR A 256 13.00 -0.60 -13.81
N ASP A 257 11.74 -0.69 -13.34
CA ASP A 257 10.67 -1.36 -14.05
C ASP A 257 10.02 -0.42 -15.08
N VAL A 258 10.18 -0.76 -16.35
CA VAL A 258 9.69 0.00 -17.52
C VAL A 258 8.43 -0.63 -18.14
N SER A 259 7.68 -1.39 -17.34
CA SER A 259 6.48 -2.08 -17.83
C SER A 259 5.25 -1.18 -17.79
N THR A 260 4.42 -1.27 -18.83
CA THR A 260 3.11 -0.61 -18.92
C THR A 260 1.99 -1.49 -18.35
N LYS A 261 0.89 -0.89 -17.94
CA LYS A 261 -0.36 -1.59 -17.63
C LYS A 261 -1.42 -1.26 -18.69
N PRO A 262 -1.94 -2.22 -19.45
CA PRO A 262 -1.52 -3.62 -19.56
C PRO A 262 -0.17 -3.76 -20.26
N PRO A 263 0.52 -4.93 -20.26
CA PRO A 263 0.07 -6.19 -19.67
C PRO A 263 0.44 -6.36 -18.18
N ALA A 264 1.38 -5.56 -17.66
CA ALA A 264 1.72 -5.65 -16.23
C ALA A 264 0.62 -5.02 -15.35
N SER A 265 0.68 -5.26 -14.05
CA SER A 265 -0.07 -4.52 -13.04
C SER A 265 0.72 -3.30 -12.53
N ILE A 266 0.08 -2.42 -11.77
CA ILE A 266 0.80 -1.32 -11.11
C ILE A 266 1.66 -1.88 -9.98
N GLU A 267 1.06 -2.65 -9.05
CA GLU A 267 1.81 -3.37 -8.00
C GLU A 267 2.42 -4.66 -8.56
N TRP A 268 3.40 -5.22 -7.87
CA TRP A 268 4.13 -6.43 -8.31
C TRP A 268 3.39 -7.73 -8.04
N GLU A 269 2.56 -7.75 -6.99
CA GLU A 269 1.65 -8.87 -6.67
C GLU A 269 0.22 -8.39 -6.47
#